data_06024975317efa060c831fc997df67b0
#
_entry.id   06024975317efa060c831fc997df67b0
#
_cell.length_a   1.000
_cell.length_b   1.000
_cell.length_c   1.000
_cell.angle_alpha   90.00
_cell.angle_beta   90.00
_cell.angle_gamma   90.00
#
_symmetry.space_group_name_H-M   'P 1'
#
loop_
_entity.id
_entity.type
_entity.pdbx_description
1 polymer ?
#
loop_
_entity_poly.entity_id
_entity_poly.type
_entity_poly.pdbx_seq_one_letter_code
_entity_poly.pdbx_strand_id
1 'polypeptide(L)'
;MTNGSTEDNSYRYTPGLAAKIEAKWQKHWADNGTFNAPNPTGDLAEPGAELPEDRKFIQDMFPYPSGVGLHVGHPLGYIGTDVFARFHRMKGANVLHTLGYDAFGLPAEQYAVQTGTHPRTTTMSNISNMERQLGRLGLGHDRRRSIATTDTDYYRWTQWIFLQIYNSWFDPEAKNANGTLGKARPIAELEEKLAAERADWAGLSSVSYTHLTLPTNR
;
A
#
# COMPACT_ATOMS: atom_id res chain seq x y z
N MET A 1 58.92 -29.14 10.75
CA MET A 1 58.14 -27.99 10.26
C MET A 1 57.27 -28.49 9.13
N THR A 2 56.04 -28.86 9.43
CA THR A 2 55.10 -29.35 8.43
C THR A 2 54.36 -28.17 7.87
N ASN A 3 54.61 -27.83 6.60
CA ASN A 3 53.80 -26.91 5.82
C ASN A 3 52.42 -27.48 5.70
N GLY A 4 51.47 -26.96 6.49
CA GLY A 4 50.04 -27.17 6.28
C GLY A 4 49.65 -26.45 5.00
N SER A 5 49.47 -27.19 3.92
CA SER A 5 48.74 -26.73 2.74
C SER A 5 47.36 -26.31 3.17
N THR A 6 47.07 -25.01 3.14
CA THR A 6 45.69 -24.51 3.14
C THR A 6 45.05 -25.03 1.87
N GLU A 7 44.37 -26.17 1.95
CA GLU A 7 43.43 -26.59 0.91
C GLU A 7 42.46 -25.44 0.71
N ASP A 8 42.59 -24.80 -0.44
CA ASP A 8 41.65 -23.80 -0.91
C ASP A 8 40.31 -24.51 -1.14
N ASN A 9 39.46 -24.45 -0.13
CA ASN A 9 38.16 -25.16 -0.13
C ASN A 9 37.19 -24.36 -1.00
N SER A 10 37.48 -24.33 -2.31
CA SER A 10 36.75 -23.59 -3.34
C SER A 10 35.24 -23.92 -3.43
N TYR A 11 34.85 -25.02 -2.77
CA TYR A 11 33.45 -25.47 -2.72
C TYR A 11 32.73 -25.06 -1.44
N ARG A 12 33.40 -24.38 -0.51
CA ARG A 12 32.75 -23.96 0.74
C ARG A 12 31.87 -22.74 0.49
N TYR A 13 30.59 -22.86 0.86
CA TYR A 13 29.66 -21.74 0.84
C TYR A 13 30.03 -20.74 1.94
N THR A 14 30.51 -19.58 1.55
CA THR A 14 30.92 -18.51 2.46
C THR A 14 29.97 -17.31 2.36
N PRO A 15 29.90 -16.44 3.40
CA PRO A 15 29.09 -15.22 3.31
C PRO A 15 29.43 -14.33 2.11
N GLY A 16 30.72 -14.27 1.72
CA GLY A 16 31.16 -13.51 0.55
C GLY A 16 30.69 -14.13 -0.77
N LEU A 17 30.69 -15.45 -0.87
CA LEU A 17 30.14 -16.16 -2.04
C LEU A 17 28.61 -16.01 -2.09
N ALA A 18 27.92 -16.15 -0.95
CA ALA A 18 26.49 -15.92 -0.84
C ALA A 18 26.11 -14.51 -1.35
N ALA A 19 26.77 -13.47 -0.84
CA ALA A 19 26.48 -12.09 -1.25
C ALA A 19 26.69 -11.86 -2.76
N LYS A 20 27.69 -12.50 -3.39
CA LYS A 20 27.92 -12.42 -4.85
C LYS A 20 26.79 -13.11 -5.64
N ILE A 21 26.37 -14.30 -5.19
CA ILE A 21 25.30 -15.06 -5.84
C ILE A 21 23.98 -14.29 -5.74
N GLU A 22 23.63 -13.82 -4.55
CA GLU A 22 22.41 -13.04 -4.30
C GLU A 22 22.38 -11.78 -5.16
N ALA A 23 23.43 -10.97 -5.17
CA ALA A 23 23.50 -9.75 -5.96
C ALA A 23 23.34 -10.04 -7.48
N LYS A 24 23.99 -11.11 -7.98
CA LYS A 24 23.87 -11.54 -9.37
C LYS A 24 22.43 -11.87 -9.73
N TRP A 25 21.74 -12.66 -8.92
CA TRP A 25 20.37 -13.11 -9.23
C TRP A 25 19.36 -12.01 -9.01
N GLN A 26 19.50 -11.18 -7.98
CA GLN A 26 18.63 -10.01 -7.79
C GLN A 26 18.69 -9.06 -8.98
N LYS A 27 19.90 -8.80 -9.49
CA LYS A 27 20.07 -8.01 -10.72
C LYS A 27 19.42 -8.70 -11.93
N HIS A 28 19.65 -9.98 -12.11
CA HIS A 28 19.08 -10.75 -13.23
C HIS A 28 17.53 -10.69 -13.19
N TRP A 29 16.90 -10.87 -12.02
CA TRP A 29 15.45 -10.80 -11.89
C TRP A 29 14.90 -9.40 -12.18
N ALA A 30 15.61 -8.37 -11.76
CA ALA A 30 15.21 -6.99 -12.05
C ALA A 30 15.32 -6.66 -13.55
N ASP A 31 16.45 -7.00 -14.16
CA ASP A 31 16.70 -6.73 -15.60
C ASP A 31 15.70 -7.46 -16.53
N ASN A 32 15.27 -8.65 -16.16
CA ASN A 32 14.37 -9.48 -16.95
C ASN A 32 12.89 -9.40 -16.54
N GLY A 33 12.54 -8.59 -15.54
CA GLY A 33 11.18 -8.49 -15.07
C GLY A 33 10.58 -9.81 -14.57
N THR A 34 11.42 -10.69 -13.97
CA THR A 34 11.07 -12.09 -13.64
C THR A 34 9.80 -12.21 -12.79
N PHE A 35 9.52 -11.19 -11.97
CA PHE A 35 8.36 -11.17 -11.08
C PHE A 35 7.24 -10.25 -11.57
N ASN A 36 7.37 -9.70 -12.76
CA ASN A 36 6.34 -8.89 -13.37
C ASN A 36 5.10 -9.72 -13.67
N ALA A 37 3.92 -9.21 -13.32
CA ALA A 37 2.64 -9.82 -13.65
C ALA A 37 1.97 -8.99 -14.76
N PRO A 38 1.79 -9.54 -15.97
CA PRO A 38 1.13 -8.79 -17.04
C PRO A 38 -0.36 -8.65 -16.77
N ASN A 39 -0.92 -7.51 -17.18
CA ASN A 39 -2.36 -7.28 -17.23
C ASN A 39 -2.96 -7.85 -18.54
N PRO A 40 -4.25 -8.18 -18.52
CA PRO A 40 -4.96 -8.48 -19.76
C PRO A 40 -5.04 -7.30 -20.72
N THR A 41 -5.11 -6.09 -20.16
CA THR A 41 -5.26 -4.81 -20.89
C THR A 41 -4.56 -3.67 -20.15
N GLY A 42 -4.36 -2.54 -20.82
CA GLY A 42 -3.79 -1.31 -20.22
C GLY A 42 -2.26 -1.30 -20.24
N ASP A 43 -1.68 -0.35 -19.50
CA ASP A 43 -0.25 0.02 -19.58
C ASP A 43 0.72 -1.10 -19.18
N LEU A 44 0.27 -2.05 -18.36
CA LEU A 44 1.06 -3.20 -17.94
C LEU A 44 0.66 -4.50 -18.67
N ALA A 45 -0.06 -4.39 -19.77
CA ALA A 45 -0.33 -5.52 -20.66
C ALA A 45 0.89 -5.84 -21.53
N GLU A 46 1.08 -7.12 -21.77
CA GLU A 46 2.08 -7.59 -22.75
C GLU A 46 1.33 -7.97 -24.04
N PRO A 47 1.47 -7.17 -25.14
CA PRO A 47 0.75 -7.42 -26.37
C PRO A 47 1.04 -8.82 -26.92
N GLY A 48 -0.01 -9.60 -27.17
CA GLY A 48 0.10 -10.95 -27.73
C GLY A 48 0.49 -12.04 -26.73
N ALA A 49 0.65 -11.71 -25.45
CA ALA A 49 0.89 -12.71 -24.42
C ALA A 49 -0.40 -13.46 -24.06
N GLU A 50 -0.37 -14.78 -24.13
CA GLU A 50 -1.40 -15.62 -23.54
C GLU A 50 -1.22 -15.65 -22.02
N LEU A 51 -2.20 -15.13 -21.27
CA LEU A 51 -2.14 -15.16 -19.82
C LEU A 51 -2.69 -16.48 -19.29
N PRO A 52 -1.99 -17.13 -18.34
CA PRO A 52 -2.52 -18.31 -17.66
C PRO A 52 -3.92 -18.04 -17.08
N GLU A 53 -4.82 -19.01 -17.18
CA GLU A 53 -6.17 -18.93 -16.61
C GLU A 53 -6.11 -18.90 -15.08
N ASP A 54 -5.20 -19.67 -14.48
CA ASP A 54 -4.97 -19.66 -13.04
C ASP A 54 -4.27 -18.35 -12.64
N ARG A 55 -5.01 -17.48 -11.98
CA ARG A 55 -4.54 -16.16 -11.52
C ARG A 55 -4.54 -16.11 -10.01
N LYS A 56 -3.45 -15.63 -9.44
CA LYS A 56 -3.29 -15.49 -8.00
C LYS A 56 -2.94 -14.04 -7.68
N PHE A 57 -3.71 -13.43 -6.77
CA PHE A 57 -3.37 -12.16 -6.16
C PHE A 57 -2.91 -12.43 -4.73
N ILE A 58 -1.64 -12.17 -4.45
CA ILE A 58 -0.99 -12.47 -3.19
C ILE A 58 -0.53 -11.17 -2.57
N GLN A 59 -0.99 -10.90 -1.37
CA GLN A 59 -0.63 -9.71 -0.59
C GLN A 59 -0.15 -10.10 0.80
N ASP A 60 0.64 -9.20 1.38
CA ASP A 60 0.96 -9.18 2.79
C ASP A 60 0.66 -7.79 3.36
N MET A 61 0.70 -7.64 4.67
CA MET A 61 0.59 -6.33 5.30
C MET A 61 1.74 -5.45 4.84
N PHE A 62 1.40 -4.32 4.22
CA PHE A 62 2.40 -3.37 3.75
C PHE A 62 3.03 -2.59 4.91
N PRO A 63 4.33 -2.25 4.83
CA PRO A 63 5.05 -1.60 5.91
C PRO A 63 4.63 -0.15 6.06
N TYR A 64 4.70 0.31 7.32
CA TYR A 64 4.58 1.72 7.67
C TYR A 64 5.97 2.37 7.72
N PRO A 65 6.31 3.33 6.83
CA PRO A 65 7.64 3.91 6.75
C PRO A 65 7.90 5.00 7.83
N SER A 66 7.52 4.70 9.07
CA SER A 66 7.71 5.58 10.23
C SER A 66 9.15 5.59 10.77
N GLY A 67 9.96 4.63 10.38
CA GLY A 67 11.36 4.47 10.79
C GLY A 67 12.32 4.32 9.62
N VAL A 68 13.61 4.33 9.93
CA VAL A 68 14.70 4.32 8.93
C VAL A 68 14.73 3.03 8.11
N GLY A 69 14.02 1.97 8.52
CA GLY A 69 14.00 0.71 7.78
C GLY A 69 13.06 -0.34 8.38
N LEU A 70 13.13 -1.53 7.80
CA LEU A 70 12.36 -2.69 8.25
C LEU A 70 12.86 -3.20 9.60
N HIS A 71 11.95 -3.61 10.46
CA HIS A 71 12.30 -4.40 11.66
C HIS A 71 12.16 -5.91 11.37
N VAL A 72 12.69 -6.75 12.25
CA VAL A 72 12.77 -8.21 12.05
C VAL A 72 11.42 -8.90 11.89
N GLY A 73 10.33 -8.28 12.33
CA GLY A 73 8.97 -8.81 12.14
C GLY A 73 8.47 -8.74 10.70
N HIS A 74 8.92 -7.77 9.90
CA HIS A 74 8.50 -7.64 8.51
C HIS A 74 8.90 -8.86 7.65
N PRO A 75 10.18 -9.31 7.64
CA PRO A 75 10.57 -10.47 6.86
C PRO A 75 9.81 -11.75 7.20
N LEU A 76 9.32 -11.89 8.41
CA LEU A 76 8.60 -13.10 8.84
C LEU A 76 7.37 -13.37 7.98
N GLY A 77 6.52 -12.36 7.75
CA GLY A 77 5.37 -12.45 6.86
C GLY A 77 5.79 -12.49 5.39
N TYR A 78 6.65 -11.54 4.99
CA TYR A 78 7.01 -11.34 3.58
C TYR A 78 7.74 -12.53 2.94
N ILE A 79 8.56 -13.26 3.69
CA ILE A 79 9.19 -14.49 3.21
C ILE A 79 8.13 -15.58 2.99
N GLY A 80 7.16 -15.71 3.88
CA GLY A 80 6.08 -16.70 3.76
C GLY A 80 5.24 -16.46 2.50
N THR A 81 4.80 -15.24 2.27
CA THR A 81 4.02 -14.86 1.07
C THR A 81 4.84 -14.94 -0.21
N ASP A 82 6.14 -14.63 -0.16
CA ASP A 82 7.04 -14.77 -1.31
C ASP A 82 7.25 -16.24 -1.70
N VAL A 83 7.44 -17.14 -0.74
CA VAL A 83 7.54 -18.58 -0.98
C VAL A 83 6.25 -19.10 -1.62
N PHE A 84 5.10 -18.69 -1.12
CA PHE A 84 3.80 -19.06 -1.68
C PHE A 84 3.63 -18.53 -3.11
N ALA A 85 4.01 -17.29 -3.37
CA ALA A 85 3.98 -16.68 -4.69
C ALA A 85 4.88 -17.41 -5.69
N ARG A 86 6.10 -17.73 -5.32
CA ARG A 86 7.05 -18.51 -6.13
C ARG A 86 6.53 -19.91 -6.44
N PHE A 87 5.97 -20.59 -5.45
CA PHE A 87 5.36 -21.91 -5.64
C PHE A 87 4.29 -21.89 -6.73
N HIS A 88 3.37 -20.92 -6.68
CA HIS A 88 2.32 -20.80 -7.70
C HIS A 88 2.86 -20.42 -9.07
N ARG A 89 3.87 -19.54 -9.16
CA ARG A 89 4.55 -19.26 -10.43
C ARG A 89 5.21 -20.50 -11.03
N MET A 90 5.87 -21.31 -10.21
CA MET A 90 6.48 -22.58 -10.66
C MET A 90 5.45 -23.59 -11.15
N LYS A 91 4.20 -23.47 -10.71
CA LYS A 91 3.06 -24.27 -11.20
C LYS A 91 2.39 -23.67 -12.44
N GLY A 92 2.90 -22.56 -12.98
CA GLY A 92 2.38 -21.92 -14.18
C GLY A 92 1.27 -20.91 -13.97
N ALA A 93 0.97 -20.50 -12.72
CA ALA A 93 -0.02 -19.47 -12.46
C ALA A 93 0.51 -18.07 -12.81
N ASN A 94 -0.37 -17.18 -13.29
CA ASN A 94 -0.11 -15.75 -13.35
C ASN A 94 -0.27 -15.15 -11.95
N VAL A 95 0.85 -14.80 -11.32
CA VAL A 95 0.86 -14.35 -9.92
C VAL A 95 1.15 -12.87 -9.85
N LEU A 96 0.17 -12.10 -9.39
CA LEU A 96 0.35 -10.73 -8.94
C LEU A 96 0.73 -10.76 -7.45
N HIS A 97 2.01 -10.45 -7.18
CA HIS A 97 2.55 -10.29 -5.83
C HIS A 97 3.18 -8.92 -5.74
N THR A 98 2.61 -8.03 -4.96
CA THR A 98 3.03 -6.64 -4.83
C THR A 98 3.06 -6.21 -3.38
N LEU A 99 3.77 -5.12 -3.11
CA LEU A 99 3.85 -4.49 -1.80
C LEU A 99 3.81 -2.97 -1.99
N GLY A 100 3.02 -2.28 -1.18
CA GLY A 100 2.98 -0.82 -1.10
C GLY A 100 3.49 -0.31 0.24
N TYR A 101 3.22 0.98 0.53
CA TYR A 101 3.66 1.65 1.75
C TYR A 101 2.51 2.43 2.37
N ASP A 102 2.21 2.17 3.65
CA ASP A 102 1.28 2.97 4.45
C ASP A 102 2.00 4.21 4.94
N ALA A 103 1.96 5.27 4.15
CA ALA A 103 2.91 6.37 4.26
C ALA A 103 2.40 7.61 4.98
N PHE A 104 1.10 7.69 5.30
CA PHE A 104 0.56 8.73 6.17
C PHE A 104 0.76 8.38 7.64
N GLY A 105 0.98 9.38 8.51
CA GLY A 105 0.95 9.14 9.92
C GLY A 105 1.56 10.20 10.80
N LEU A 106 1.06 10.26 12.03
CA LEU A 106 1.46 11.20 13.07
C LEU A 106 2.98 11.25 13.34
N PRO A 107 3.73 10.13 13.36
CA PRO A 107 5.18 10.19 13.57
C PRO A 107 5.93 11.03 12.53
N ALA A 108 5.55 10.95 11.25
CA ALA A 108 6.17 11.77 10.21
C ALA A 108 5.82 13.25 10.37
N GLU A 109 4.59 13.56 10.77
CA GLU A 109 4.13 14.93 11.03
C GLU A 109 4.81 15.53 12.26
N GLN A 110 4.91 14.77 13.35
CA GLN A 110 5.60 15.23 14.57
C GLN A 110 7.09 15.46 14.31
N TYR A 111 7.74 14.59 13.55
CA TYR A 111 9.12 14.79 13.14
C TYR A 111 9.27 16.07 12.30
N ALA A 112 8.33 16.34 11.40
CA ALA A 112 8.32 17.57 10.61
C ALA A 112 8.22 18.82 11.48
N VAL A 113 7.34 18.81 12.48
CA VAL A 113 7.20 19.93 13.43
C VAL A 113 8.50 20.15 14.22
N GLN A 114 9.16 19.08 14.66
CA GLN A 114 10.39 19.16 15.45
C GLN A 114 11.61 19.62 14.65
N THR A 115 11.69 19.23 13.38
CA THR A 115 12.90 19.41 12.55
C THR A 115 12.77 20.47 11.47
N GLY A 116 11.54 20.94 11.19
CA GLY A 116 11.25 21.80 10.03
C GLY A 116 11.34 21.07 8.69
N THR A 117 11.50 19.75 8.68
CA THR A 117 11.61 18.95 7.45
C THR A 117 10.22 18.53 6.97
N HIS A 118 9.91 18.80 5.70
CA HIS A 118 8.62 18.42 5.14
C HIS A 118 8.38 16.90 5.26
N PRO A 119 7.21 16.42 5.73
CA PRO A 119 6.94 14.99 5.99
C PRO A 119 7.24 14.09 4.78
N ARG A 120 6.88 14.53 3.58
CA ARG A 120 7.14 13.79 2.35
C ARG A 120 8.63 13.46 2.14
N THR A 121 9.53 14.39 2.47
CA THR A 121 10.98 14.16 2.31
C THR A 121 11.46 12.99 3.14
N THR A 122 11.09 12.96 4.41
CA THR A 122 11.45 11.88 5.34
C THR A 122 10.79 10.56 4.92
N THR A 123 9.50 10.60 4.60
CA THR A 123 8.74 9.42 4.18
C THR A 123 9.33 8.77 2.93
N MET A 124 9.63 9.55 1.90
CA MET A 124 10.21 9.03 0.66
C MET A 124 11.63 8.46 0.87
N SER A 125 12.41 9.07 1.75
CA SER A 125 13.72 8.53 2.13
C SER A 125 13.60 7.17 2.85
N ASN A 126 12.64 7.04 3.76
CA ASN A 126 12.37 5.79 4.46
C ASN A 126 11.87 4.70 3.51
N ILE A 127 10.96 5.03 2.59
CA ILE A 127 10.47 4.11 1.54
C ILE A 127 11.65 3.61 0.71
N SER A 128 12.49 4.50 0.21
CA SER A 128 13.67 4.12 -0.61
C SER A 128 14.60 3.17 0.14
N ASN A 129 14.82 3.40 1.44
CA ASN A 129 15.61 2.49 2.25
C ASN A 129 14.94 1.13 2.46
N MET A 130 13.63 1.10 2.70
CA MET A 130 12.85 -0.15 2.80
C MET A 130 12.88 -0.94 1.49
N GLU A 131 12.71 -0.28 0.35
CA GLU A 131 12.83 -0.91 -0.97
C GLU A 131 14.19 -1.57 -1.20
N ARG A 132 15.25 -0.87 -0.80
CA ARG A 132 16.61 -1.42 -0.86
C ARG A 132 16.74 -2.66 0.03
N GLN A 133 16.18 -2.64 1.23
CA GLN A 133 16.21 -3.77 2.17
C GLN A 133 15.40 -4.96 1.65
N LEU A 134 14.19 -4.73 1.12
CA LEU A 134 13.35 -5.76 0.49
C LEU A 134 14.06 -6.37 -0.72
N GLY A 135 14.75 -5.54 -1.51
CA GLY A 135 15.58 -6.00 -2.61
C GLY A 135 16.71 -6.93 -2.14
N ARG A 136 17.36 -6.60 -1.02
CA ARG A 136 18.43 -7.44 -0.44
C ARG A 136 17.93 -8.77 0.09
N LEU A 137 16.67 -8.86 0.52
CA LEU A 137 16.03 -10.13 0.88
C LEU A 137 15.66 -10.97 -0.35
N GLY A 138 15.76 -10.41 -1.55
CA GLY A 138 15.47 -11.11 -2.80
C GLY A 138 14.00 -11.42 -3.01
N LEU A 139 13.08 -10.66 -2.41
CA LEU A 139 11.65 -10.87 -2.52
C LEU A 139 11.14 -10.58 -3.93
N GLY A 140 10.24 -11.41 -4.41
CA GLY A 140 9.71 -11.42 -5.79
C GLY A 140 8.47 -10.57 -5.97
N HIS A 141 8.51 -9.30 -5.54
CA HIS A 141 7.42 -8.35 -5.76
C HIS A 141 7.48 -7.71 -7.16
N ASP A 142 6.32 -7.50 -7.79
CA ASP A 142 6.20 -6.65 -8.97
C ASP A 142 6.23 -5.17 -8.54
N ARG A 143 7.42 -4.58 -8.59
CA ARG A 143 7.66 -3.21 -8.12
C ARG A 143 6.97 -2.14 -8.97
N ARG A 144 6.56 -2.46 -10.21
CA ARG A 144 5.79 -1.53 -11.07
C ARG A 144 4.42 -1.20 -10.48
N ARG A 145 3.95 -2.01 -9.52
CA ARG A 145 2.65 -1.89 -8.87
C ARG A 145 2.76 -1.44 -7.41
N SER A 146 3.96 -1.07 -6.99
CA SER A 146 4.17 -0.50 -5.67
C SER A 146 3.59 0.91 -5.61
N ILE A 147 2.87 1.20 -4.55
CA ILE A 147 2.28 2.52 -4.28
C ILE A 147 2.60 2.95 -2.86
N ALA A 148 2.63 4.26 -2.63
CA ALA A 148 2.55 4.82 -1.30
C ALA A 148 1.17 5.46 -1.10
N THR A 149 0.57 5.31 0.07
CA THR A 149 -0.73 5.94 0.35
C THR A 149 -0.70 7.46 0.26
N THR A 150 0.51 8.06 0.30
CA THR A 150 0.78 9.50 0.08
C THR A 150 0.96 9.88 -1.38
N ASP A 151 0.83 8.96 -2.33
CA ASP A 151 0.82 9.30 -3.74
C ASP A 151 -0.49 9.99 -4.10
N THR A 152 -0.40 11.07 -4.88
CA THR A 152 -1.57 11.88 -5.26
C THR A 152 -2.65 11.06 -5.95
N ASP A 153 -2.24 10.13 -6.81
CA ASP A 153 -3.14 9.25 -7.54
C ASP A 153 -3.84 8.22 -6.65
N TYR A 154 -3.29 7.98 -5.47
CA TYR A 154 -3.92 7.13 -4.46
C TYR A 154 -4.85 7.94 -3.55
N TYR A 155 -4.35 8.95 -2.83
CA TYR A 155 -5.13 9.62 -1.79
C TYR A 155 -6.27 10.50 -2.35
N ARG A 156 -6.23 10.91 -3.62
CA ARG A 156 -7.36 11.62 -4.25
C ARG A 156 -8.68 10.87 -4.12
N TRP A 157 -8.64 9.53 -4.12
CA TRP A 157 -9.83 8.70 -3.94
C TRP A 157 -10.35 8.73 -2.51
N THR A 158 -9.45 8.75 -1.52
CA THR A 158 -9.82 8.95 -0.12
C THR A 158 -10.48 10.32 0.08
N GLN A 159 -9.91 11.36 -0.54
CA GLN A 159 -10.51 12.70 -0.53
C GLN A 159 -11.88 12.72 -1.22
N TRP A 160 -12.01 12.04 -2.34
CA TRP A 160 -13.29 11.95 -3.04
C TRP A 160 -14.34 11.24 -2.18
N ILE A 161 -14.02 10.11 -1.56
CA ILE A 161 -14.91 9.40 -0.64
C ILE A 161 -15.31 10.31 0.52
N PHE A 162 -14.36 11.02 1.11
CA PHE A 162 -14.64 12.00 2.17
C PHE A 162 -15.65 13.05 1.71
N LEU A 163 -15.47 13.62 0.52
CA LEU A 163 -16.41 14.60 -0.03
C LEU A 163 -17.81 14.02 -0.28
N GLN A 164 -17.91 12.75 -0.70
CA GLN A 164 -19.21 12.10 -0.83
C GLN A 164 -19.90 12.00 0.53
N ILE A 165 -19.18 11.58 1.56
CA ILE A 165 -19.72 11.50 2.93
C ILE A 165 -20.07 12.89 3.46
N TYR A 166 -19.17 13.86 3.28
CA TYR A 166 -19.37 15.24 3.73
C TYR A 166 -20.60 15.90 3.12
N ASN A 167 -20.85 15.65 1.83
CA ASN A 167 -21.99 16.19 1.10
C ASN A 167 -23.28 15.34 1.24
N SER A 168 -23.29 14.40 2.16
CA SER A 168 -24.41 13.49 2.36
C SER A 168 -24.85 13.45 3.82
N TRP A 169 -26.11 13.10 4.03
CA TRP A 169 -26.64 12.72 5.32
C TRP A 169 -27.39 11.39 5.21
N PHE A 170 -27.49 10.67 6.31
CA PHE A 170 -28.19 9.39 6.36
C PHE A 170 -29.65 9.61 6.79
N ASP A 171 -30.58 9.28 5.89
CA ASP A 171 -32.00 9.31 6.15
C ASP A 171 -32.49 7.89 6.51
N PRO A 172 -32.81 7.61 7.79
CA PRO A 172 -33.20 6.28 8.22
C PRO A 172 -34.59 5.87 7.71
N GLU A 173 -35.45 6.83 7.30
CA GLU A 173 -36.78 6.57 6.84
C GLU A 173 -36.92 6.41 5.33
N ALA A 174 -35.92 6.90 4.58
CA ALA A 174 -35.90 6.78 3.13
C ALA A 174 -35.54 5.35 2.68
N LYS A 175 -36.20 4.86 1.65
CA LYS A 175 -35.87 3.56 1.04
C LYS A 175 -34.71 3.69 0.07
N ASN A 176 -33.76 2.78 0.18
CA ASN A 176 -32.66 2.63 -0.78
C ASN A 176 -33.14 1.91 -2.06
N ALA A 177 -32.23 1.71 -3.02
CA ALA A 177 -32.55 1.06 -4.30
C ALA A 177 -33.09 -0.37 -4.17
N ASN A 178 -32.80 -1.06 -3.06
CA ASN A 178 -33.27 -2.42 -2.77
C ASN A 178 -34.57 -2.43 -1.98
N GLY A 179 -35.17 -1.27 -1.70
CA GLY A 179 -36.42 -1.13 -0.93
C GLY A 179 -36.22 -1.21 0.60
N THR A 180 -35.01 -1.36 1.07
CA THR A 180 -34.66 -1.37 2.51
C THR A 180 -34.60 0.05 3.06
N LEU A 181 -35.03 0.25 4.31
CA LEU A 181 -34.93 1.53 5.01
C LEU A 181 -33.47 1.91 5.24
N GLY A 182 -33.19 3.20 5.12
CA GLY A 182 -31.88 3.79 5.24
C GLY A 182 -31.24 4.12 3.89
N LYS A 183 -31.02 5.41 3.64
CA LYS A 183 -30.42 5.91 2.39
C LYS A 183 -29.61 7.16 2.64
N ALA A 184 -28.45 7.26 2.00
CA ALA A 184 -27.71 8.52 1.91
C ALA A 184 -28.43 9.48 0.96
N ARG A 185 -28.59 10.73 1.39
CA ARG A 185 -29.21 11.82 0.63
C ARG A 185 -28.30 13.05 0.61
N PRO A 186 -28.45 13.96 -0.35
CA PRO A 186 -27.69 15.22 -0.39
C PRO A 186 -27.82 16.01 0.90
N ILE A 187 -26.71 16.54 1.43
CA ILE A 187 -26.69 17.31 2.67
C ILE A 187 -27.58 18.55 2.61
N ALA A 188 -27.73 19.17 1.44
CA ALA A 188 -28.61 20.33 1.24
C ALA A 188 -30.08 20.07 1.66
N GLU A 189 -30.56 18.85 1.48
CA GLU A 189 -31.92 18.49 1.89
C GLU A 189 -32.07 18.49 3.42
N LEU A 190 -31.01 18.07 4.15
CA LEU A 190 -31.01 18.17 5.62
C LEU A 190 -30.90 19.62 6.07
N GLU A 191 -30.08 20.43 5.39
CA GLU A 191 -29.92 21.85 5.67
C GLU A 191 -31.24 22.61 5.51
N GLU A 192 -31.98 22.38 4.44
CA GLU A 192 -33.30 22.96 4.20
C GLU A 192 -34.29 22.55 5.30
N LYS A 193 -34.29 21.27 5.67
CA LYS A 193 -35.13 20.75 6.76
C LYS A 193 -34.84 21.41 8.08
N LEU A 194 -33.53 21.45 8.47
CA LEU A 194 -33.12 22.06 9.72
C LEU A 194 -33.38 23.58 9.74
N ALA A 195 -33.19 24.26 8.63
CA ALA A 195 -33.50 25.69 8.49
C ALA A 195 -34.99 25.99 8.67
N ALA A 196 -35.87 25.09 8.24
CA ALA A 196 -37.30 25.22 8.44
C ALA A 196 -37.73 24.91 9.89
N GLU A 197 -37.09 23.98 10.55
CA GLU A 197 -37.43 23.51 11.90
C GLU A 197 -36.77 24.31 13.02
N ARG A 198 -35.64 25.00 12.74
CA ARG A 198 -34.81 25.68 13.76
C ARG A 198 -34.67 27.17 13.47
N ALA A 199 -35.24 27.99 14.33
CA ALA A 199 -35.14 29.45 14.23
C ALA A 199 -33.71 29.98 14.37
N ASP A 200 -32.82 29.25 15.07
CA ASP A 200 -31.42 29.60 15.31
C ASP A 200 -30.44 29.11 14.23
N TRP A 201 -30.94 28.45 13.18
CA TRP A 201 -30.09 27.80 12.15
C TRP A 201 -29.06 28.74 11.54
N ALA A 202 -29.48 29.93 11.12
CA ALA A 202 -28.61 30.90 10.46
C ALA A 202 -27.52 31.49 11.37
N GLY A 203 -27.66 31.34 12.69
CA GLY A 203 -26.69 31.82 13.69
C GLY A 203 -25.76 30.76 14.26
N LEU A 204 -25.87 29.52 13.77
CA LEU A 204 -25.04 28.42 14.28
C LEU A 204 -23.55 28.61 13.94
N SER A 205 -22.68 28.27 14.88
CA SER A 205 -21.26 28.17 14.64
C SER A 205 -20.95 27.02 13.65
N SER A 206 -19.80 27.09 12.96
CA SER A 206 -19.34 25.98 12.08
C SER A 206 -19.22 24.65 12.83
N VAL A 207 -18.84 24.67 14.10
CA VAL A 207 -18.77 23.48 14.95
C VAL A 207 -20.15 22.88 15.19
N SER A 208 -21.12 23.70 15.59
CA SER A 208 -22.51 23.26 15.80
C SER A 208 -23.15 22.74 14.52
N TYR A 209 -22.91 23.39 13.39
CA TYR A 209 -23.33 22.95 12.08
C TYR A 209 -22.78 21.56 11.75
N THR A 210 -21.47 21.36 11.92
CA THR A 210 -20.79 20.08 11.67
C THR A 210 -21.40 18.96 12.51
N HIS A 211 -21.67 19.19 13.82
CA HIS A 211 -22.24 18.18 14.69
C HIS A 211 -23.69 17.80 14.32
N LEU A 212 -24.43 18.69 13.70
CA LEU A 212 -25.81 18.43 13.28
C LEU A 212 -25.88 17.73 11.92
N THR A 213 -24.90 17.94 11.06
CA THR A 213 -24.93 17.48 9.67
C THR A 213 -24.09 16.22 9.42
N LEU A 214 -22.99 16.00 10.17
CA LEU A 214 -22.15 14.80 10.00
C LEU A 214 -22.70 13.61 10.80
N PRO A 215 -22.86 12.43 10.17
CA PRO A 215 -23.39 11.23 10.84
C PRO A 215 -22.34 10.52 11.74
N THR A 216 -21.32 11.22 12.21
CA THR A 216 -20.14 10.64 12.85
C THR A 216 -20.34 10.14 14.27
N ASN A 217 -21.52 10.32 14.88
CA ASN A 217 -21.76 10.02 16.31
C ASN A 217 -23.05 9.21 16.59
N ARG A 218 -23.39 8.26 15.71
CA ARG A 218 -24.49 7.33 16.01
C ARG A 218 -24.10 5.89 15.81
#